data_1e855105534193002cdcfbf075e2f223
#
_entry.id   1e855105534193002cdcfbf075e2f223
#
_cell.length_a   1.000
_cell.length_b   1.000
_cell.length_c   1.000
_cell.angle_alpha   90.00
_cell.angle_beta   90.00
_cell.angle_gamma   90.00
#
_symmetry.space_group_name_H-M   'P 1'
#
loop_
_entity.id
_entity.type
_entity.pdbx_description
1 polymer ?
#
loop_
_entity_poly.entity_id
_entity_poly.type
_entity_poly.pdbx_seq_one_letter_code
_entity_poly.pdbx_strand_id
1 'polypeptide(L)'
;MRVAIIQNNPVWGEKEKNINELIRLMNKEKADIYILPEMAYTGYQITSKEEIENLADTIDSENISRFAKFSKEQDCAVIVGFPEKAADGHFYNSSVMITPEGDKHIYRKTHLFYKEKLFFAPGNTGFNVFEWRGVKVGLAICFDWYFSESFRTLALIGADIIAHCSNLVMPHCQTVDYARAIENRIFIATANRIGSEARDGEKLTFTGQSVLVSPKGEYLINAPADDTGCFTAQIDTNL
;
A
#
# COMPACT_ATOMS: atom_id res chain seq x y z
N MET A 1 0.27 18.92 -3.82
CA MET A 1 1.07 17.67 -3.93
C MET A 1 0.45 16.77 -4.98
N ARG A 2 1.25 16.19 -5.89
CA ARG A 2 0.76 15.24 -6.89
C ARG A 2 0.92 13.81 -6.36
N VAL A 3 -0.20 13.10 -6.24
CA VAL A 3 -0.27 11.71 -5.76
C VAL A 3 -0.39 10.78 -6.96
N ALA A 4 0.39 9.70 -6.95
CA ALA A 4 0.28 8.59 -7.90
C ALA A 4 -0.12 7.31 -7.17
N ILE A 5 -1.08 6.60 -7.73
CA ILE A 5 -1.49 5.27 -7.30
C ILE A 5 -1.08 4.27 -8.37
N ILE A 6 -0.36 3.24 -7.96
CA ILE A 6 0.03 2.15 -8.83
C ILE A 6 -0.97 1.01 -8.68
N GLN A 7 -1.52 0.56 -9.81
CA GLN A 7 -2.34 -0.65 -9.89
C GLN A 7 -1.59 -1.68 -10.75
N ASN A 8 -1.22 -2.81 -10.15
CA ASN A 8 -0.42 -3.83 -10.82
C ASN A 8 -1.07 -5.22 -10.78
N ASN A 9 -0.46 -6.16 -11.48
CA ASN A 9 -0.80 -7.59 -11.44
C ASN A 9 0.48 -8.40 -11.23
N PRO A 10 0.96 -8.55 -10.00
CA PRO A 10 2.21 -9.26 -9.74
C PRO A 10 2.09 -10.74 -10.09
N VAL A 11 3.13 -11.29 -10.67
CA VAL A 11 3.29 -12.74 -10.82
C VAL A 11 3.82 -13.28 -9.51
N TRP A 12 3.13 -14.25 -8.95
CA TRP A 12 3.46 -14.81 -7.64
C TRP A 12 4.92 -15.32 -7.59
N GLY A 13 5.67 -14.89 -6.58
CA GLY A 13 7.07 -15.27 -6.33
C GLY A 13 8.11 -14.60 -7.22
N GLU A 14 7.74 -13.96 -8.34
CA GLU A 14 8.65 -13.38 -9.32
C GLU A 14 9.10 -11.96 -8.91
N LYS A 15 9.80 -11.83 -7.76
CA LYS A 15 10.12 -10.54 -7.14
C LYS A 15 10.81 -9.56 -8.09
N GLU A 16 11.86 -10.01 -8.77
CA GLU A 16 12.63 -9.15 -9.68
C GLU A 16 11.79 -8.62 -10.84
N LYS A 17 11.03 -9.51 -11.49
CA LYS A 17 10.12 -9.16 -12.59
C LYS A 17 9.06 -8.15 -12.15
N ASN A 18 8.47 -8.38 -10.98
CA ASN A 18 7.43 -7.53 -10.43
C ASN A 18 7.97 -6.14 -10.04
N ILE A 19 9.16 -6.06 -9.45
CA ILE A 19 9.82 -4.79 -9.12
C ILE A 19 10.15 -4.01 -10.39
N ASN A 20 10.67 -4.67 -11.42
CA ASN A 20 10.95 -4.04 -12.71
C ASN A 20 9.68 -3.43 -13.32
N GLU A 21 8.56 -4.16 -13.25
CA GLU A 21 7.25 -3.68 -13.73
C GLU A 21 6.73 -2.50 -12.90
N LEU A 22 6.84 -2.55 -11.57
CA LEU A 22 6.45 -1.44 -10.69
C LEU A 22 7.25 -0.18 -11.00
N ILE A 23 8.57 -0.28 -11.14
CA ILE A 23 9.43 0.86 -11.50
C ILE A 23 9.06 1.38 -12.90
N ARG A 24 8.77 0.49 -13.86
CA ARG A 24 8.29 0.88 -15.20
C ARG A 24 6.98 1.65 -15.15
N LEU A 25 6.03 1.21 -14.31
CA LEU A 25 4.75 1.90 -14.11
C LEU A 25 4.95 3.28 -13.46
N MET A 26 5.77 3.37 -12.41
CA MET A 26 6.06 4.64 -11.74
C MET A 26 6.73 5.65 -12.67
N ASN A 27 7.57 5.21 -13.61
CA ASN A 27 8.21 6.08 -14.59
C ASN A 27 7.26 6.65 -15.66
N LYS A 28 6.00 6.19 -15.75
CA LYS A 28 5.04 6.73 -16.73
C LYS A 28 4.57 8.14 -16.41
N GLU A 29 4.46 8.48 -15.13
CA GLU A 29 3.94 9.76 -14.67
C GLU A 29 4.80 10.28 -13.51
N LYS A 30 5.14 11.56 -13.52
CA LYS A 30 5.80 12.21 -12.38
C LYS A 30 4.79 12.49 -11.27
N ALA A 31 5.19 12.17 -10.03
CA ALA A 31 4.43 12.50 -8.84
C ALA A 31 5.35 12.82 -7.66
N ASP A 32 4.81 13.47 -6.65
CA ASP A 32 5.52 13.73 -5.39
C ASP A 32 5.51 12.49 -4.49
N ILE A 33 4.42 11.70 -4.52
CA ILE A 33 4.24 10.50 -3.73
C ILE A 33 3.64 9.39 -4.58
N TYR A 34 4.23 8.20 -4.52
CA TYR A 34 3.75 6.98 -5.17
C TYR A 34 3.27 5.99 -4.12
N ILE A 35 2.06 5.48 -4.28
CA ILE A 35 1.44 4.49 -3.40
C ILE A 35 1.25 3.20 -4.19
N LEU A 36 1.88 2.12 -3.72
CA LEU A 36 1.88 0.81 -4.33
C LEU A 36 0.99 -0.14 -3.50
N PRO A 37 0.50 -1.24 -4.10
CA PRO A 37 -0.33 -2.22 -3.41
C PRO A 37 0.36 -2.92 -2.23
N GLU A 38 -0.44 -3.64 -1.45
CA GLU A 38 0.01 -4.62 -0.45
C GLU A 38 0.76 -5.75 -1.15
N MET A 39 1.87 -6.24 -0.55
CA MET A 39 2.71 -7.30 -1.13
C MET A 39 2.96 -7.10 -2.64
N ALA A 40 3.30 -5.87 -3.01
CA ALA A 40 3.24 -5.36 -4.37
C ALA A 40 4.10 -6.13 -5.37
N TYR A 41 5.16 -6.80 -4.90
CA TYR A 41 6.12 -7.50 -5.76
C TYR A 41 6.27 -8.99 -5.46
N THR A 42 5.55 -9.54 -4.48
CA THR A 42 5.67 -10.96 -4.11
C THR A 42 4.49 -11.82 -4.55
N GLY A 43 3.32 -11.22 -4.69
CA GLY A 43 2.04 -11.94 -4.69
C GLY A 43 1.53 -12.12 -3.26
N TYR A 44 0.29 -12.57 -3.12
CA TYR A 44 -0.47 -12.51 -1.86
C TYR A 44 -0.66 -13.88 -1.19
N GLN A 45 -1.04 -14.92 -1.96
CA GLN A 45 -1.38 -16.23 -1.38
C GLN A 45 -0.13 -16.99 -0.94
N ILE A 46 0.25 -16.82 0.32
CA ILE A 46 1.28 -17.62 0.98
C ILE A 46 0.62 -18.88 1.56
N THR A 47 1.17 -20.05 1.30
CA THR A 47 0.59 -21.34 1.67
C THR A 47 1.46 -22.17 2.60
N SER A 48 2.73 -21.79 2.81
CA SER A 48 3.65 -22.47 3.71
C SER A 48 4.64 -21.53 4.41
N LYS A 49 5.25 -22.04 5.48
CA LYS A 49 6.33 -21.32 6.18
C LYS A 49 7.57 -21.14 5.30
N GLU A 50 7.89 -22.10 4.47
CA GLU A 50 9.00 -22.03 3.54
C GLU A 50 8.78 -20.88 2.52
N GLU A 51 7.56 -20.73 2.04
CA GLU A 51 7.22 -19.61 1.13
C GLU A 51 7.41 -18.25 1.77
N ILE A 52 6.91 -18.06 2.99
CA ILE A 52 7.10 -16.75 3.67
C ILE A 52 8.58 -16.47 3.95
N GLU A 53 9.39 -17.48 4.32
CA GLU A 53 10.82 -17.34 4.54
C GLU A 53 11.56 -16.92 3.26
N ASN A 54 11.14 -17.40 2.09
CA ASN A 54 11.73 -17.07 0.80
C ASN A 54 11.23 -15.73 0.22
N LEU A 55 9.99 -15.37 0.51
CA LEU A 55 9.37 -14.16 -0.04
C LEU A 55 9.63 -12.92 0.79
N ALA A 56 9.72 -13.06 2.12
CA ALA A 56 9.89 -11.91 3.01
C ALA A 56 11.25 -11.25 2.83
N ASP A 57 11.23 -9.94 2.92
CA ASP A 57 12.42 -9.09 2.85
C ASP A 57 12.61 -8.33 4.15
N THR A 58 13.87 -8.02 4.49
CA THR A 58 14.15 -7.05 5.54
C THR A 58 13.95 -5.64 5.02
N ILE A 59 13.76 -4.67 5.92
CA ILE A 59 13.64 -3.24 5.56
C ILE A 59 14.86 -2.70 4.80
N ASP A 60 16.02 -3.35 4.93
CA ASP A 60 17.29 -2.98 4.29
C ASP A 60 17.68 -3.93 3.15
N SER A 61 16.76 -4.77 2.69
CA SER A 61 17.01 -5.68 1.58
C SER A 61 17.33 -4.94 0.28
N GLU A 62 17.94 -5.66 -0.67
CA GLU A 62 18.21 -5.15 -2.02
C GLU A 62 16.93 -4.73 -2.72
N ASN A 63 15.83 -5.50 -2.54
CA ASN A 63 14.52 -5.19 -3.13
C ASN A 63 13.96 -3.85 -2.65
N ILE A 64 13.99 -3.58 -1.34
CA ILE A 64 13.56 -2.29 -0.77
C ILE A 64 14.52 -1.16 -1.20
N SER A 65 15.81 -1.45 -1.30
CA SER A 65 16.81 -0.47 -1.75
C SER A 65 16.60 0.01 -3.19
N ARG A 66 15.95 -0.80 -4.05
CA ARG A 66 15.58 -0.37 -5.41
C ARG A 66 14.50 0.71 -5.40
N PHE A 67 13.54 0.65 -4.49
CA PHE A 67 12.54 1.71 -4.30
C PHE A 67 13.17 2.96 -3.67
N ALA A 68 14.13 2.78 -2.74
CA ALA A 68 14.88 3.90 -2.17
C ALA A 68 15.73 4.62 -3.24
N LYS A 69 16.34 3.87 -4.13
CA LYS A 69 17.07 4.43 -5.29
C LYS A 69 16.12 5.25 -6.18
N PHE A 70 14.95 4.70 -6.53
CA PHE A 70 13.93 5.41 -7.32
C PHE A 70 13.48 6.69 -6.61
N SER A 71 13.15 6.61 -5.32
CA SER A 71 12.77 7.74 -4.49
C SER A 71 13.79 8.88 -4.57
N LYS A 72 15.07 8.57 -4.38
CA LYS A 72 16.18 9.53 -4.46
C LYS A 72 16.36 10.12 -5.85
N GLU A 73 16.33 9.30 -6.91
CA GLU A 73 16.54 9.74 -8.29
C GLU A 73 15.39 10.60 -8.82
N GLN A 74 14.16 10.34 -8.40
CA GLN A 74 12.96 11.06 -8.82
C GLN A 74 12.54 12.17 -7.86
N ASP A 75 13.23 12.33 -6.72
CA ASP A 75 12.93 13.30 -5.66
C ASP A 75 11.47 13.20 -5.18
N CYS A 76 11.02 11.98 -4.83
CA CYS A 76 9.65 11.64 -4.46
C CYS A 76 9.59 10.67 -3.28
N ALA A 77 8.47 10.60 -2.57
CA ALA A 77 8.22 9.52 -1.62
C ALA A 77 7.65 8.29 -2.32
N VAL A 78 8.03 7.09 -1.87
CA VAL A 78 7.48 5.81 -2.34
C VAL A 78 6.93 5.03 -1.16
N ILE A 79 5.67 4.61 -1.25
CA ILE A 79 5.03 3.75 -0.26
C ILE A 79 4.77 2.40 -0.90
N VAL A 80 5.34 1.34 -0.32
CA VAL A 80 5.26 -0.03 -0.86
C VAL A 80 4.87 -1.03 0.20
N GLY A 81 3.88 -1.88 -0.11
CA GLY A 81 3.50 -3.02 0.72
C GLY A 81 4.36 -4.25 0.43
N PHE A 82 4.84 -4.94 1.47
CA PHE A 82 5.71 -6.11 1.34
C PHE A 82 5.60 -7.05 2.54
N PRO A 83 5.92 -8.35 2.37
CA PRO A 83 6.10 -9.24 3.50
C PRO A 83 7.45 -8.96 4.16
N GLU A 84 7.41 -8.51 5.42
CA GLU A 84 8.60 -8.14 6.20
C GLU A 84 9.14 -9.32 6.99
N LYS A 85 10.45 -9.55 6.93
CA LYS A 85 11.20 -10.33 7.90
C LYS A 85 11.85 -9.36 8.90
N ALA A 86 11.25 -9.23 10.07
CA ALA A 86 11.69 -8.25 11.06
C ALA A 86 12.85 -8.75 11.91
N ALA A 87 13.56 -7.81 12.55
CA ALA A 87 14.70 -8.11 13.40
C ALA A 87 14.34 -8.91 14.67
N ASP A 88 13.07 -8.88 15.09
CA ASP A 88 12.54 -9.67 16.20
C ASP A 88 12.25 -11.15 15.85
N GLY A 89 12.52 -11.54 14.59
CA GLY A 89 12.34 -12.90 14.08
C GLY A 89 10.94 -13.21 13.61
N HIS A 90 10.01 -12.27 13.66
CA HIS A 90 8.66 -12.43 13.15
C HIS A 90 8.53 -11.98 11.69
N PHE A 91 7.53 -12.51 11.02
CA PHE A 91 7.07 -12.01 9.72
C PHE A 91 5.86 -11.10 9.92
N TYR A 92 5.86 -9.96 9.23
CA TYR A 92 4.75 -9.02 9.23
C TYR A 92 4.29 -8.72 7.81
N ASN A 93 3.00 -8.44 7.66
CA ASN A 93 2.48 -7.78 6.48
C ASN A 93 2.68 -6.28 6.69
N SER A 94 3.60 -5.67 5.95
CA SER A 94 4.11 -4.33 6.22
C SER A 94 3.97 -3.40 5.02
N SER A 95 3.88 -2.12 5.29
CA SER A 95 4.12 -1.05 4.32
C SER A 95 5.21 -0.13 4.81
N VAL A 96 6.03 0.35 3.90
CA VAL A 96 7.10 1.30 4.18
C VAL A 96 6.97 2.53 3.30
N MET A 97 7.02 3.71 3.91
CA MET A 97 7.22 4.97 3.21
C MET A 97 8.71 5.29 3.19
N ILE A 98 9.25 5.49 2.01
CA ILE A 98 10.66 5.78 1.74
C ILE A 98 10.74 7.19 1.16
N THR A 99 11.59 8.04 1.76
CA THR A 99 11.81 9.41 1.29
C THR A 99 13.10 9.55 0.51
N PRO A 100 13.27 10.62 -0.29
CA PRO A 100 14.52 10.88 -1.01
C PRO A 100 15.75 11.05 -0.09
N GLU A 101 15.52 11.48 1.14
CA GLU A 101 16.53 11.64 2.20
C GLU A 101 17.03 10.30 2.73
N GLY A 102 16.31 9.22 2.44
CA GLY A 102 16.63 7.86 2.87
C GLY A 102 15.88 7.41 4.13
N ASP A 103 14.97 8.23 4.66
CA ASP A 103 14.14 7.84 5.78
C ASP A 103 13.18 6.73 5.37
N LYS A 104 12.98 5.77 6.28
CA LYS A 104 12.09 4.64 6.10
C LYS A 104 11.11 4.57 7.28
N HIS A 105 9.85 4.87 7.01
CA HIS A 105 8.78 4.84 8.00
C HIS A 105 7.92 3.59 7.78
N ILE A 106 7.88 2.69 8.76
CA ILE A 106 7.21 1.40 8.63
C ILE A 106 5.89 1.36 9.40
N TYR A 107 4.90 0.73 8.78
CA TYR A 107 3.66 0.30 9.41
C TYR A 107 3.49 -1.20 9.21
N ARG A 108 3.19 -1.92 10.28
CA ARG A 108 2.86 -3.35 10.30
C ARG A 108 1.37 -3.53 10.49
N LYS A 109 0.73 -4.28 9.60
CA LYS A 109 -0.71 -4.47 9.54
C LYS A 109 -1.30 -4.92 10.87
N THR A 110 -2.19 -4.10 11.40
CA THR A 110 -2.86 -4.37 12.68
C THR A 110 -3.92 -5.45 12.54
N HIS A 111 -4.72 -5.40 11.46
CA HIS A 111 -5.85 -6.30 11.25
C HIS A 111 -5.55 -7.31 10.14
N LEU A 112 -5.06 -8.48 10.55
CA LEU A 112 -4.76 -9.56 9.63
C LEU A 112 -6.04 -10.19 9.05
N PHE A 113 -6.05 -10.39 7.74
CA PHE A 113 -7.16 -10.96 7.01
C PHE A 113 -7.00 -12.47 6.82
N TYR A 114 -8.04 -13.24 7.10
CA TYR A 114 -8.18 -14.65 6.76
C TYR A 114 -6.95 -15.52 7.13
N LYS A 115 -6.28 -16.14 6.15
CA LYS A 115 -5.12 -17.03 6.32
C LYS A 115 -3.82 -16.29 6.66
N GLU A 116 -3.77 -14.96 6.56
CA GLU A 116 -2.59 -14.18 6.98
C GLU A 116 -2.14 -14.52 8.40
N LYS A 117 -3.09 -14.80 9.30
CA LYS A 117 -2.83 -15.18 10.69
C LYS A 117 -1.99 -16.45 10.87
N LEU A 118 -1.85 -17.26 9.81
CA LEU A 118 -1.04 -18.48 9.83
C LEU A 118 0.45 -18.19 9.63
N PHE A 119 0.79 -17.05 9.01
CA PHE A 119 2.14 -16.73 8.57
C PHE A 119 2.66 -15.42 9.12
N PHE A 120 1.79 -14.47 9.41
CA PHE A 120 2.16 -13.15 9.92
C PHE A 120 1.75 -12.96 11.38
N ALA A 121 2.62 -12.27 12.12
CA ALA A 121 2.28 -11.74 13.43
C ALA A 121 1.41 -10.48 13.28
N PRO A 122 0.49 -10.21 14.23
CA PRO A 122 -0.19 -8.93 14.32
C PRO A 122 0.80 -7.78 14.45
N GLY A 123 0.55 -6.68 13.75
CA GLY A 123 1.43 -5.51 13.77
C GLY A 123 1.59 -4.92 15.16
N ASN A 124 2.81 -4.47 15.45
CA ASN A 124 3.22 -3.92 16.74
C ASN A 124 3.67 -2.45 16.67
N THR A 125 3.51 -1.80 15.52
CA THR A 125 3.87 -0.37 15.33
C THR A 125 2.79 0.59 15.81
N GLY A 126 1.53 0.14 15.92
CA GLY A 126 0.39 1.02 16.03
C GLY A 126 0.17 1.86 14.76
N PHE A 127 -0.86 2.72 14.80
CA PHE A 127 -1.12 3.69 13.74
C PHE A 127 -0.28 4.94 13.97
N ASN A 128 0.51 5.34 12.96
CA ASN A 128 1.39 6.51 13.02
C ASN A 128 1.21 7.38 11.78
N VAL A 129 1.55 8.65 11.92
CA VAL A 129 1.54 9.65 10.85
C VAL A 129 2.96 10.18 10.68
N PHE A 130 3.39 10.28 9.44
CA PHE A 130 4.73 10.74 9.07
C PHE A 130 4.61 12.01 8.24
N GLU A 131 5.35 13.04 8.61
CA GLU A 131 5.34 14.31 7.88
C GLU A 131 6.41 14.30 6.79
N TRP A 132 6.00 14.68 5.58
CA TRP A 132 6.91 14.86 4.46
C TRP A 132 6.43 15.98 3.55
N ARG A 133 7.30 16.98 3.34
CA ARG A 133 7.00 18.19 2.55
C ARG A 133 5.72 18.91 2.98
N GLY A 134 5.49 18.99 4.30
CA GLY A 134 4.34 19.67 4.87
C GLY A 134 3.02 18.91 4.77
N VAL A 135 3.05 17.64 4.31
CA VAL A 135 1.88 16.74 4.27
C VAL A 135 2.08 15.59 5.26
N LYS A 136 1.06 15.35 6.06
CA LYS A 136 1.03 14.28 7.05
C LYS A 136 0.40 13.03 6.46
N VAL A 137 1.20 11.98 6.29
CA VAL A 137 0.83 10.71 5.66
C VAL A 137 0.60 9.64 6.71
N GLY A 138 -0.61 9.10 6.78
CA GLY A 138 -0.93 7.89 7.54
C GLY A 138 -0.78 6.65 6.67
N LEU A 139 -0.30 5.54 7.24
CA LEU A 139 -0.19 4.26 6.53
C LEU A 139 -1.26 3.28 7.02
N ALA A 140 -1.90 2.58 6.08
CA ALA A 140 -2.86 1.51 6.33
C ALA A 140 -2.67 0.38 5.31
N ILE A 141 -3.09 -0.83 5.66
CA ILE A 141 -2.98 -2.00 4.78
C ILE A 141 -4.30 -2.75 4.71
N CYS A 142 -4.84 -2.87 3.50
CA CYS A 142 -5.94 -3.76 3.11
C CYS A 142 -7.05 -3.83 4.17
N PHE A 143 -7.21 -4.93 4.89
CA PHE A 143 -8.30 -5.20 5.82
C PHE A 143 -8.45 -4.19 6.97
N ASP A 144 -7.48 -3.28 7.17
CA ASP A 144 -7.64 -2.15 8.09
C ASP A 144 -8.86 -1.27 7.75
N TRP A 145 -9.27 -1.23 6.45
CA TRP A 145 -10.44 -0.48 6.01
C TRP A 145 -11.75 -0.93 6.68
N TYR A 146 -11.81 -2.22 7.06
CA TYR A 146 -13.02 -2.80 7.64
C TYR A 146 -13.34 -2.23 9.03
N PHE A 147 -12.31 -1.73 9.71
CA PHE A 147 -12.41 -1.17 11.06
C PHE A 147 -12.37 0.35 11.00
N SER A 148 -13.49 0.99 11.37
CA SER A 148 -13.60 2.46 11.37
C SER A 148 -12.53 3.13 12.23
N GLU A 149 -12.12 2.46 13.29
CA GLU A 149 -11.11 2.90 14.25
C GLU A 149 -9.76 3.14 13.60
N SER A 150 -9.38 2.35 12.60
CA SER A 150 -8.10 2.49 11.89
C SER A 150 -7.95 3.87 11.27
N PHE A 151 -8.88 4.23 10.40
CA PHE A 151 -8.82 5.50 9.66
C PHE A 151 -9.17 6.68 10.57
N ARG A 152 -10.08 6.48 11.52
CA ARG A 152 -10.40 7.50 12.53
C ARG A 152 -9.18 7.83 13.40
N THR A 153 -8.41 6.82 13.84
CA THR A 153 -7.19 7.03 14.63
C THR A 153 -6.17 7.85 13.84
N LEU A 154 -5.90 7.47 12.57
CA LEU A 154 -4.99 8.20 11.70
C LEU A 154 -5.42 9.67 11.52
N ALA A 155 -6.71 9.91 11.31
CA ALA A 155 -7.26 11.27 11.19
C ALA A 155 -7.09 12.07 12.50
N LEU A 156 -7.39 11.48 13.65
CA LEU A 156 -7.30 12.14 14.95
C LEU A 156 -5.86 12.50 15.35
N ILE A 157 -4.88 11.70 14.92
CA ILE A 157 -3.45 12.03 15.11
C ILE A 157 -2.90 12.95 14.01
N GLY A 158 -3.77 13.43 13.11
CA GLY A 158 -3.52 14.54 12.20
C GLY A 158 -3.09 14.16 10.79
N ALA A 159 -3.42 12.96 10.29
CA ALA A 159 -3.18 12.62 8.89
C ALA A 159 -3.94 13.55 7.94
N ASP A 160 -3.27 14.05 6.91
CA ASP A 160 -3.89 14.77 5.79
C ASP A 160 -4.33 13.78 4.70
N ILE A 161 -3.54 12.70 4.52
CA ILE A 161 -3.81 11.62 3.58
C ILE A 161 -3.50 10.27 4.21
N ILE A 162 -4.33 9.28 3.93
CA ILE A 162 -4.04 7.88 4.22
C ILE A 162 -3.58 7.19 2.93
N ALA A 163 -2.35 6.67 2.94
CA ALA A 163 -1.82 5.78 1.93
C ALA A 163 -2.17 4.33 2.30
N HIS A 164 -3.08 3.75 1.54
CA HIS A 164 -3.69 2.46 1.83
C HIS A 164 -3.25 1.42 0.79
N CYS A 165 -2.24 0.60 1.16
CA CYS A 165 -1.72 -0.48 0.33
C CYS A 165 -2.67 -1.69 0.41
N SER A 166 -3.21 -2.18 -0.73
CA SER A 166 -4.28 -3.18 -0.69
C SER A 166 -4.17 -4.30 -1.71
N ASN A 167 -4.75 -5.46 -1.34
CA ASN A 167 -5.06 -6.61 -2.20
C ASN A 167 -6.52 -7.03 -1.95
N LEU A 168 -7.45 -6.20 -2.41
CA LEU A 168 -8.88 -6.32 -2.10
C LEU A 168 -9.53 -7.46 -2.88
N VAL A 169 -10.20 -8.35 -2.14
CA VAL A 169 -11.03 -9.43 -2.68
C VAL A 169 -12.53 -9.20 -2.43
N MET A 170 -12.87 -8.23 -1.57
CA MET A 170 -14.25 -7.83 -1.27
C MET A 170 -14.57 -6.50 -1.97
N PRO A 171 -15.76 -6.36 -2.61
CA PRO A 171 -16.11 -5.21 -3.46
C PRO A 171 -16.67 -4.01 -2.68
N HIS A 172 -16.22 -3.80 -1.42
CA HIS A 172 -16.84 -2.79 -0.54
C HIS A 172 -15.89 -1.65 -0.16
N CYS A 173 -14.58 -1.88 -0.20
CA CYS A 173 -13.58 -0.98 0.32
C CYS A 173 -13.68 0.43 -0.29
N GLN A 174 -13.80 0.53 -1.62
CA GLN A 174 -13.85 1.82 -2.31
C GLN A 174 -15.07 2.67 -1.91
N THR A 175 -16.21 2.02 -1.64
CA THR A 175 -17.41 2.70 -1.11
C THR A 175 -17.21 3.12 0.34
N VAL A 176 -16.52 2.30 1.14
CA VAL A 176 -16.20 2.64 2.53
C VAL A 176 -15.17 3.77 2.57
N ASP A 177 -14.15 3.77 1.71
CA ASP A 177 -13.17 4.85 1.60
C ASP A 177 -13.82 6.20 1.32
N TYR A 178 -14.85 6.23 0.48
CA TYR A 178 -15.66 7.42 0.25
C TYR A 178 -16.26 7.97 1.55
N ALA A 179 -16.90 7.12 2.34
CA ALA A 179 -17.49 7.51 3.61
C ALA A 179 -16.41 7.95 4.62
N ARG A 180 -15.30 7.20 4.70
CA ARG A 180 -14.16 7.50 5.59
C ARG A 180 -13.50 8.83 5.27
N ALA A 181 -13.35 9.16 3.98
CA ALA A 181 -12.77 10.45 3.55
C ALA A 181 -13.63 11.62 4.04
N ILE A 182 -14.95 11.55 3.86
CA ILE A 182 -15.88 12.61 4.27
C ILE A 182 -15.94 12.74 5.79
N GLU A 183 -16.17 11.65 6.51
CA GLU A 183 -16.38 11.70 7.97
C GLU A 183 -15.12 12.10 8.75
N ASN A 184 -13.93 11.82 8.17
CA ASN A 184 -12.65 12.15 8.78
C ASN A 184 -12.03 13.43 8.21
N ARG A 185 -12.56 13.97 7.11
CA ARG A 185 -12.06 15.16 6.40
C ARG A 185 -10.61 15.03 5.95
N ILE A 186 -10.24 13.86 5.40
CA ILE A 186 -8.90 13.52 4.93
C ILE A 186 -8.96 12.94 3.53
N PHE A 187 -7.82 12.97 2.82
CA PHE A 187 -7.68 12.21 1.58
C PHE A 187 -7.46 10.73 1.88
N ILE A 188 -8.04 9.85 1.07
CA ILE A 188 -7.77 8.40 1.12
C ILE A 188 -7.33 7.93 -0.25
N ALA A 189 -6.11 7.39 -0.32
CA ALA A 189 -5.49 6.88 -1.53
C ALA A 189 -5.28 5.37 -1.39
N THR A 190 -6.17 4.58 -1.99
CA THR A 190 -6.14 3.11 -1.96
C THR A 190 -5.51 2.60 -3.24
N ALA A 191 -4.29 2.07 -3.11
CA ALA A 191 -3.59 1.35 -4.16
C ALA A 191 -3.94 -0.14 -4.08
N ASN A 192 -4.63 -0.63 -5.10
CA ASN A 192 -5.06 -2.02 -5.18
C ASN A 192 -4.40 -2.74 -6.36
N ARG A 193 -4.46 -4.06 -6.37
CA ARG A 193 -4.02 -4.88 -7.49
C ARG A 193 -5.20 -5.43 -8.28
N ILE A 194 -4.90 -5.93 -9.48
CA ILE A 194 -5.81 -6.70 -10.32
C ILE A 194 -5.38 -8.17 -10.41
N GLY A 195 -6.13 -8.94 -11.17
CA GLY A 195 -5.84 -10.33 -11.51
C GLY A 195 -6.33 -11.34 -10.47
N SER A 196 -5.78 -12.52 -10.49
CA SER A 196 -6.14 -13.58 -9.56
C SER A 196 -4.96 -14.48 -9.24
N GLU A 197 -5.00 -15.10 -8.08
CA GLU A 197 -4.08 -16.17 -7.69
C GLU A 197 -4.90 -17.43 -7.36
N ALA A 198 -4.43 -18.58 -7.83
CA ALA A 198 -5.07 -19.87 -7.58
C ALA A 198 -4.02 -20.82 -6.98
N ARG A 199 -4.05 -20.95 -5.65
CA ARG A 199 -3.06 -21.72 -4.89
C ARG A 199 -3.75 -22.52 -3.78
N ASP A 200 -3.21 -23.69 -3.44
CA ASP A 200 -3.72 -24.56 -2.37
C ASP A 200 -5.25 -24.83 -2.48
N GLY A 201 -5.74 -25.05 -3.72
CA GLY A 201 -7.15 -25.33 -3.97
C GLY A 201 -8.09 -24.13 -3.85
N GLU A 202 -7.58 -22.94 -3.58
CA GLU A 202 -8.36 -21.71 -3.43
C GLU A 202 -7.98 -20.69 -4.50
N LYS A 203 -8.98 -19.99 -5.06
CA LYS A 203 -8.78 -18.89 -6.00
C LYS A 203 -9.22 -17.58 -5.37
N LEU A 204 -8.30 -16.63 -5.27
CA LEU A 204 -8.60 -15.23 -4.93
C LEU A 204 -8.58 -14.40 -6.20
N THR A 205 -9.60 -13.54 -6.37
CA THR A 205 -9.68 -12.58 -7.46
C THR A 205 -9.69 -11.17 -6.87
N PHE A 206 -8.80 -10.33 -7.35
CA PHE A 206 -8.59 -8.98 -6.83
C PHE A 206 -9.40 -7.97 -7.64
N THR A 207 -9.98 -6.99 -6.94
CA THR A 207 -11.04 -6.14 -7.49
C THR A 207 -10.52 -4.99 -8.36
N GLY A 208 -9.23 -4.68 -8.35
CA GLY A 208 -8.74 -3.45 -9.00
C GLY A 208 -9.39 -2.19 -8.42
N GLN A 209 -9.79 -1.27 -9.29
CA GLN A 209 -10.49 -0.05 -8.90
C GLN A 209 -9.76 0.73 -7.79
N SER A 210 -8.46 0.98 -7.98
CA SER A 210 -7.71 1.87 -7.10
C SER A 210 -8.33 3.26 -7.10
N VAL A 211 -8.42 3.90 -5.93
CA VAL A 211 -9.11 5.18 -5.78
C VAL A 211 -8.28 6.21 -5.00
N LEU A 212 -8.46 7.49 -5.33
CA LEU A 212 -8.12 8.62 -4.47
C LEU A 212 -9.40 9.40 -4.21
N VAL A 213 -9.82 9.45 -2.96
CA VAL A 213 -11.03 10.17 -2.53
C VAL A 213 -10.63 11.42 -1.77
N SER A 214 -11.27 12.54 -2.10
CA SER A 214 -11.06 13.83 -1.42
C SER A 214 -11.89 13.92 -0.13
N PRO A 215 -11.54 14.85 0.79
CA PRO A 215 -12.35 15.17 1.98
C PRO A 215 -13.79 15.61 1.67
N LYS A 216 -14.07 16.01 0.42
CA LYS A 216 -15.39 16.41 -0.06
C LYS A 216 -16.18 15.28 -0.70
N GLY A 217 -15.64 14.05 -0.74
CA GLY A 217 -16.28 12.91 -1.38
C GLY A 217 -16.17 12.93 -2.91
N GLU A 218 -15.09 13.47 -3.46
CA GLU A 218 -14.82 13.43 -4.89
C GLU A 218 -13.82 12.31 -5.19
N TYR A 219 -14.10 11.47 -6.17
CA TYR A 219 -13.13 10.51 -6.68
C TYR A 219 -12.16 11.24 -7.62
N LEU A 220 -11.00 11.67 -7.10
CA LEU A 220 -9.95 12.31 -7.89
C LEU A 220 -9.20 11.30 -8.77
N ILE A 221 -9.12 10.05 -8.32
CA ILE A 221 -8.71 8.86 -9.10
C ILE A 221 -9.79 7.81 -8.91
N ASN A 222 -10.18 7.17 -10.01
CA ASN A 222 -11.05 6.01 -10.05
C ASN A 222 -10.54 5.11 -11.18
N ALA A 223 -9.61 4.22 -10.85
CA ALA A 223 -8.95 3.36 -11.83
C ALA A 223 -9.91 2.28 -12.36
N PRO A 224 -9.75 1.82 -13.62
CA PRO A 224 -10.47 0.66 -14.12
C PRO A 224 -10.23 -0.59 -13.27
N ALA A 225 -11.18 -1.53 -13.30
CA ALA A 225 -11.11 -2.76 -12.49
C ALA A 225 -10.05 -3.75 -12.98
N ASP A 226 -9.64 -3.67 -14.24
CA ASP A 226 -8.86 -4.69 -14.96
C ASP A 226 -7.59 -4.17 -15.66
N ASP A 227 -7.28 -2.88 -15.55
CA ASP A 227 -6.09 -2.28 -16.15
C ASP A 227 -4.95 -2.11 -15.15
N THR A 228 -3.72 -2.40 -15.58
CA THR A 228 -2.52 -1.99 -14.86
C THR A 228 -2.12 -0.57 -15.22
N GLY A 229 -1.69 0.23 -14.24
CA GLY A 229 -1.35 1.62 -14.53
C GLY A 229 -0.73 2.40 -13.39
N CYS A 230 -0.33 3.63 -13.74
CA CYS A 230 0.00 4.70 -12.82
C CYS A 230 -1.06 5.78 -13.00
N PHE A 231 -1.88 6.00 -12.00
CA PHE A 231 -2.98 6.96 -12.01
C PHE A 231 -2.63 8.13 -11.09
N THR A 232 -2.75 9.36 -11.59
CA THR A 232 -2.30 10.54 -10.84
C THR A 232 -3.39 11.58 -10.67
N ALA A 233 -3.36 12.27 -9.53
CA ALA A 233 -4.16 13.46 -9.30
C ALA A 233 -3.41 14.47 -8.41
N GLN A 234 -3.79 15.74 -8.52
CA GLN A 234 -3.30 16.81 -7.66
C GLN A 234 -4.18 16.91 -6.43
N ILE A 235 -3.57 17.01 -5.24
CA ILE A 235 -4.27 17.31 -3.99
C ILE A 235 -3.78 18.62 -3.40
N ASP A 236 -4.67 19.31 -2.68
CA ASP A 236 -4.35 20.46 -1.82
C ASP A 236 -4.78 20.10 -0.39
N THR A 237 -3.85 20.08 0.53
CA THR A 237 -4.09 19.73 1.95
C THR A 237 -4.43 20.94 2.81
N ASN A 238 -4.45 22.15 2.23
CA ASN A 238 -4.86 23.40 2.92
C ASN A 238 -6.39 23.64 2.87
N LEU A 239 -7.19 22.57 2.81
CA LEU A 239 -8.66 22.63 2.67
C LEU A 239 -9.38 22.78 4.02
#